data_e6ffa863096b3935b0fc43bc3bd7b39d
#
_entry.id   e6ffa863096b3935b0fc43bc3bd7b39d
#
_cell.length_a   1.000
_cell.length_b   1.000
_cell.length_c   1.000
_cell.angle_alpha   90.00
_cell.angle_beta   90.00
_cell.angle_gamma   90.00
#
_symmetry.space_group_name_H-M   'P 1'
#
loop_
_entity.id
_entity.type
_entity.pdbx_description
1 polymer ?
#
loop_
_entity_poly.entity_id
_entity_poly.type
_entity_poly.pdbx_seq_one_letter_code
_entity_poly.pdbx_strand_id
1 'polypeptide(L)'
;YRKDLMMGTDGFNTKILAEDTELTYRLFCSGWKVLYANSAECYEEASEAWHIRARQIARWSRGHNEVMFRYVWKLVKSKYLSFWQKLDGMFLLFIYMMPVILFFGLIDSILLFFLDEMDILEGWWVLLFLGAYNTFGNFAPFFEIGTSLIIDGLPGEALLLPLMMFNFF
;
A
#
# COMPACT_ATOMS: atom_id res chain seq x y z
N TYR A 1 -20.33 3.44 -0.05
CA TYR A 1 -20.75 2.94 -1.36
C TYR A 1 -22.21 3.36 -1.68
N ARG A 2 -22.52 3.56 -2.98
CA ARG A 2 -23.91 3.77 -3.42
C ARG A 2 -24.67 2.45 -3.32
N LYS A 3 -25.83 2.47 -2.68
CA LYS A 3 -26.64 1.27 -2.41
C LYS A 3 -27.12 0.56 -3.69
N ASP A 4 -27.57 1.33 -4.67
CA ASP A 4 -28.02 0.84 -5.99
C ASP A 4 -26.90 0.10 -6.73
N LEU A 5 -25.69 0.62 -6.65
CA LEU A 5 -24.50 0.01 -7.26
C LEU A 5 -24.11 -1.30 -6.56
N MET A 6 -24.14 -1.31 -5.24
CA MET A 6 -23.86 -2.53 -4.47
C MET A 6 -24.87 -3.64 -4.76
N MET A 7 -26.15 -3.30 -4.82
CA MET A 7 -27.21 -4.26 -5.14
C MET A 7 -27.09 -4.79 -6.56
N GLY A 8 -26.65 -3.95 -7.52
CA GLY A 8 -26.45 -4.33 -8.91
C GLY A 8 -25.16 -5.14 -9.18
N THR A 9 -24.26 -5.23 -8.19
CA THR A 9 -22.97 -5.95 -8.31
C THR A 9 -22.83 -7.10 -7.34
N ASP A 10 -23.89 -7.70 -6.84
CA ASP A 10 -23.94 -8.79 -5.88
C ASP A 10 -23.28 -8.48 -4.51
N GLY A 11 -23.09 -7.18 -4.18
CA GLY A 11 -22.54 -6.74 -2.89
C GLY A 11 -21.11 -7.18 -2.61
N PHE A 12 -20.79 -7.42 -1.34
CA PHE A 12 -19.49 -7.91 -0.90
C PHE A 12 -19.30 -9.40 -1.18
N ASN A 13 -18.13 -9.77 -1.65
CA ASN A 13 -17.78 -11.16 -1.85
C ASN A 13 -17.29 -11.79 -0.53
N THR A 14 -18.17 -12.48 0.17
CA THR A 14 -17.90 -13.11 1.48
C THR A 14 -16.86 -14.24 1.45
N LYS A 15 -16.38 -14.65 0.28
CA LYS A 15 -15.35 -15.69 0.12
C LYS A 15 -13.93 -15.14 0.12
N ILE A 16 -13.79 -13.82 0.17
CA ILE A 16 -12.49 -13.11 0.13
C ILE A 16 -12.29 -12.39 1.46
N LEU A 17 -11.07 -12.47 2.01
CA LEU A 17 -10.74 -11.85 3.30
C LEU A 17 -10.69 -10.31 3.24
N ALA A 18 -10.41 -9.73 2.08
CA ALA A 18 -10.40 -8.30 1.82
C ALA A 18 -11.54 -7.96 0.85
N GLU A 19 -12.77 -8.14 1.30
CA GLU A 19 -13.99 -7.95 0.53
C GLU A 19 -14.21 -6.50 0.08
N ASP A 20 -13.74 -5.56 0.87
CA ASP A 20 -13.75 -4.11 0.60
C ASP A 20 -12.81 -3.75 -0.56
N THR A 21 -11.59 -4.26 -0.51
CA THR A 21 -10.60 -4.10 -1.57
C THR A 21 -11.07 -4.77 -2.86
N GLU A 22 -11.63 -5.98 -2.76
CA GLU A 22 -12.19 -6.68 -3.93
C GLU A 22 -13.31 -5.89 -4.59
N LEU A 23 -14.26 -5.42 -3.81
CA LEU A 23 -15.36 -4.60 -4.32
C LEU A 23 -14.84 -3.32 -4.98
N THR A 24 -13.88 -2.66 -4.35
CA THR A 24 -13.25 -1.44 -4.89
C THR A 24 -12.63 -1.71 -6.26
N TYR A 25 -11.82 -2.76 -6.41
CA TYR A 25 -11.20 -3.09 -7.69
C TYR A 25 -12.19 -3.60 -8.73
N ARG A 26 -13.22 -4.31 -8.33
CA ARG A 26 -14.32 -4.73 -9.22
C ARG A 26 -15.01 -3.53 -9.84
N LEU A 27 -15.36 -2.54 -9.04
CA LEU A 27 -15.98 -1.31 -9.49
C LEU A 27 -15.03 -0.45 -10.33
N PHE A 28 -13.79 -0.27 -9.86
CA PHE A 28 -12.78 0.51 -10.55
C PHE A 28 -12.47 -0.04 -11.94
N CYS A 29 -12.25 -1.35 -12.08
CA CYS A 29 -12.03 -2.00 -13.37
C CYS A 29 -13.25 -1.93 -14.30
N SER A 30 -14.45 -1.72 -13.76
CA SER A 30 -15.70 -1.55 -14.52
C SER A 30 -15.98 -0.10 -14.90
N GLY A 31 -15.08 0.84 -14.60
CA GLY A 31 -15.16 2.24 -14.98
C GLY A 31 -15.87 3.14 -13.98
N TRP A 32 -16.17 2.66 -12.78
CA TRP A 32 -16.67 3.50 -11.71
C TRP A 32 -15.53 4.28 -11.04
N LYS A 33 -15.84 5.52 -10.66
CA LYS A 33 -14.87 6.35 -9.92
C LYS A 33 -14.97 6.05 -8.43
N VAL A 34 -13.82 5.85 -7.81
CA VAL A 34 -13.64 5.78 -6.35
C VAL A 34 -13.18 7.16 -5.89
N LEU A 35 -13.87 7.73 -4.93
CA LEU A 35 -13.55 9.04 -4.37
C LEU A 35 -13.33 8.88 -2.85
N TYR A 36 -12.30 9.53 -2.36
CA TYR A 36 -12.08 9.68 -0.93
C TYR A 36 -12.93 10.83 -0.40
N ALA A 37 -13.68 10.59 0.68
CA ALA A 37 -14.49 11.60 1.34
C ALA A 37 -13.97 11.80 2.77
N ASN A 38 -13.19 12.84 3.01
CA ASN A 38 -12.59 13.13 4.31
C ASN A 38 -13.64 13.36 5.42
N SER A 39 -14.82 13.84 5.05
CA SER A 39 -15.95 14.05 5.99
C SER A 39 -16.69 12.78 6.41
N ALA A 40 -16.38 11.63 5.78
CA ALA A 40 -16.98 10.34 6.09
C ALA A 40 -16.08 9.56 7.04
N GLU A 41 -16.10 9.95 8.32
CA GLU A 41 -15.27 9.35 9.35
C GLU A 41 -15.78 7.97 9.76
N CYS A 42 -14.85 7.03 9.95
CA CYS A 42 -15.12 5.71 10.48
C CYS A 42 -14.11 5.43 11.60
N TYR A 43 -14.60 5.25 12.82
CA TYR A 43 -13.77 5.01 13.99
C TYR A 43 -13.58 3.52 14.20
N GLU A 44 -12.33 3.11 14.39
CA GLU A 44 -11.94 1.74 14.72
C GLU A 44 -11.16 1.73 16.03
N GLU A 45 -11.31 0.64 16.79
CA GLU A 45 -10.49 0.40 17.96
C GLU A 45 -9.09 -0.07 17.53
N ALA A 46 -8.05 0.66 17.95
CA ALA A 46 -6.67 0.30 17.67
C ALA A 46 -6.25 -0.94 18.46
N SER A 47 -5.50 -1.83 17.81
CA SER A 47 -4.96 -3.02 18.47
C SER A 47 -3.86 -2.63 19.46
N GLU A 48 -4.11 -2.78 20.76
CA GLU A 48 -3.16 -2.45 21.83
C GLU A 48 -2.01 -3.47 21.92
N ALA A 49 -2.26 -4.73 21.58
CA ALA A 49 -1.31 -5.82 21.73
C ALA A 49 -0.65 -6.18 20.39
N TRP A 50 0.68 -6.28 20.40
CA TRP A 50 1.50 -6.57 19.22
C TRP A 50 1.12 -7.87 18.51
N HIS A 51 0.79 -8.92 19.25
CA HIS A 51 0.36 -10.19 18.67
C HIS A 51 -1.01 -10.13 17.97
N ILE A 52 -1.91 -9.22 18.41
CA ILE A 52 -3.20 -8.97 17.75
C ILE A 52 -2.96 -8.22 16.45
N ARG A 53 -2.12 -7.17 16.50
CA ARG A 53 -1.75 -6.38 15.33
C ARG A 53 -1.05 -7.25 14.26
N ALA A 54 -0.12 -8.10 14.66
CA ALA A 54 0.56 -9.01 13.73
C ALA A 54 -0.42 -9.95 13.00
N ARG A 55 -1.41 -10.51 13.72
CA ARG A 55 -2.46 -11.33 13.12
C ARG A 55 -3.37 -10.53 12.18
N GLN A 56 -3.67 -9.29 12.52
CA GLN A 56 -4.45 -8.38 11.69
C GLN A 56 -3.72 -8.06 10.38
N ILE A 57 -2.43 -7.69 10.46
CA ILE A 57 -1.58 -7.41 9.29
C ILE A 57 -1.46 -8.67 8.41
N ALA A 58 -1.25 -9.84 9.00
CA ALA A 58 -1.18 -11.10 8.26
C ALA A 58 -2.50 -11.41 7.52
N ARG A 59 -3.64 -11.15 8.13
CA ARG A 59 -4.95 -11.28 7.51
C ARG A 59 -5.13 -10.31 6.34
N TRP A 60 -4.76 -9.04 6.54
CA TRP A 60 -4.82 -8.02 5.49
C TRP A 60 -3.91 -8.36 4.31
N SER A 61 -2.66 -8.72 4.60
CA SER A 61 -1.70 -9.13 3.58
C SER A 61 -2.21 -10.30 2.75
N ARG A 62 -2.79 -11.32 3.39
CA ARG A 62 -3.37 -12.47 2.68
C ARG A 62 -4.53 -12.05 1.78
N GLY A 63 -5.47 -11.24 2.31
CA GLY A 63 -6.64 -10.78 1.56
C GLY A 63 -6.24 -9.90 0.38
N HIS A 64 -5.35 -8.93 0.59
CA HIS A 64 -4.88 -8.06 -0.47
C HIS A 64 -4.10 -8.81 -1.57
N ASN A 65 -3.23 -9.74 -1.20
CA ASN A 65 -2.53 -10.58 -2.18
C ASN A 65 -3.49 -11.46 -2.98
N GLU A 66 -4.55 -11.97 -2.38
CA GLU A 66 -5.60 -12.70 -3.10
C GLU A 66 -6.28 -11.80 -4.13
N VAL A 67 -6.65 -10.56 -3.75
CA VAL A 67 -7.23 -9.57 -4.67
C VAL A 67 -6.23 -9.19 -5.76
N MET A 68 -4.95 -9.01 -5.43
CA MET A 68 -3.89 -8.71 -6.39
C MET A 68 -3.86 -9.76 -7.51
N PHE A 69 -3.77 -11.05 -7.18
CA PHE A 69 -3.73 -12.13 -8.19
C PHE A 69 -5.00 -12.19 -9.04
N ARG A 70 -6.16 -11.84 -8.48
CA ARG A 70 -7.44 -11.85 -9.20
C ARG A 70 -7.62 -10.65 -10.13
N TYR A 71 -7.09 -9.47 -9.75
CA TYR A 71 -7.41 -8.21 -10.40
C TYR A 71 -6.27 -7.59 -11.20
N VAL A 72 -5.02 -7.96 -11.00
CA VAL A 72 -3.89 -7.38 -11.73
C VAL A 72 -4.10 -7.41 -13.25
N TRP A 73 -4.49 -8.54 -13.80
CA TRP A 73 -4.74 -8.66 -15.25
C TRP A 73 -6.02 -7.94 -15.70
N LYS A 74 -7.06 -7.89 -14.86
CA LYS A 74 -8.28 -7.14 -15.16
C LYS A 74 -7.98 -5.65 -15.18
N LEU A 75 -7.17 -5.17 -14.24
CA LEU A 75 -6.73 -3.78 -14.16
C LEU A 75 -5.96 -3.37 -15.42
N VAL A 76 -4.95 -4.14 -15.81
CA VAL A 76 -4.14 -3.88 -17.01
C VAL A 76 -4.99 -3.86 -18.28
N LYS A 77 -5.92 -4.81 -18.42
CA LYS A 77 -6.79 -4.96 -19.60
C LYS A 77 -8.01 -4.03 -19.60
N SER A 78 -8.30 -3.34 -18.50
CA SER A 78 -9.46 -2.46 -18.44
C SER A 78 -9.39 -1.37 -19.51
N LYS A 79 -10.48 -1.18 -20.23
CA LYS A 79 -10.64 -0.13 -21.24
C LYS A 79 -11.11 1.20 -20.64
N TYR A 80 -11.56 1.17 -19.39
CA TYR A 80 -12.14 2.32 -18.70
C TYR A 80 -11.11 3.16 -17.96
N LEU A 81 -9.90 2.62 -17.76
CA LEU A 81 -8.86 3.26 -16.95
C LEU A 81 -7.75 3.85 -17.84
N SER A 82 -7.33 5.06 -17.50
CA SER A 82 -6.14 5.67 -18.09
C SER A 82 -4.86 4.95 -17.65
N PHE A 83 -3.77 5.20 -18.34
CA PHE A 83 -2.45 4.62 -18.00
C PHE A 83 -2.05 4.93 -16.54
N TRP A 84 -2.21 6.18 -16.10
CA TRP A 84 -1.87 6.60 -14.74
C TRP A 84 -2.73 5.95 -13.68
N GLN A 85 -4.02 5.79 -13.93
CA GLN A 85 -4.92 5.07 -13.03
C GLN A 85 -4.58 3.58 -12.91
N LYS A 86 -4.14 2.95 -13.99
CA LYS A 86 -3.66 1.56 -13.96
C LYS A 86 -2.39 1.44 -13.15
N LEU A 87 -1.45 2.37 -13.33
CA LEU A 87 -0.20 2.40 -12.60
C LEU A 87 -0.41 2.57 -11.10
N ASP A 88 -1.23 3.55 -10.72
CA ASP A 88 -1.61 3.81 -9.33
C ASP A 88 -2.31 2.59 -8.69
N GLY A 89 -3.31 2.03 -9.37
CA GLY A 89 -3.98 0.81 -8.92
C GLY A 89 -3.04 -0.40 -8.80
N MET A 90 -2.03 -0.51 -9.67
CA MET A 90 -1.01 -1.56 -9.54
C MET A 90 -0.15 -1.35 -8.30
N PHE A 91 0.33 -0.15 -8.02
CA PHE A 91 1.14 0.11 -6.83
C PHE A 91 0.38 -0.23 -5.54
N LEU A 92 -0.92 0.12 -5.47
CA LEU A 92 -1.75 -0.25 -4.34
C LEU A 92 -1.94 -1.77 -4.21
N LEU A 93 -2.11 -2.50 -5.31
CA LEU A 93 -2.24 -3.96 -5.28
C LEU A 93 -0.95 -4.65 -4.81
N PHE A 94 0.22 -4.12 -5.17
CA PHE A 94 1.51 -4.71 -4.86
C PHE A 94 2.08 -4.31 -3.50
N ILE A 95 1.38 -3.46 -2.72
CA ILE A 95 1.90 -2.91 -1.45
C ILE A 95 2.34 -4.02 -0.48
N TYR A 96 1.58 -5.10 -0.35
CA TYR A 96 1.92 -6.23 0.54
C TYR A 96 2.93 -7.21 -0.07
N MET A 97 3.30 -7.05 -1.35
CA MET A 97 4.40 -7.80 -1.96
C MET A 97 5.76 -7.12 -1.76
N MET A 98 5.79 -5.83 -1.38
CA MET A 98 7.03 -5.10 -1.17
C MET A 98 8.00 -5.77 -0.19
N PRO A 99 7.60 -6.27 0.98
CA PRO A 99 8.51 -6.98 1.88
C PRO A 99 9.14 -8.22 1.25
N VAL A 100 8.40 -8.93 0.40
CA VAL A 100 8.90 -10.13 -0.31
C VAL A 100 9.95 -9.72 -1.34
N ILE A 101 9.70 -8.67 -2.10
CA ILE A 101 10.65 -8.13 -3.09
C ILE A 101 11.93 -7.66 -2.39
N LEU A 102 11.80 -6.92 -1.28
CA LEU A 102 12.94 -6.46 -0.48
C LEU A 102 13.74 -7.62 0.09
N PHE A 103 13.08 -8.69 0.55
CA PHE A 103 13.75 -9.89 1.06
C PHE A 103 14.60 -10.58 -0.02
N PHE A 104 14.05 -10.74 -1.24
CA PHE A 104 14.83 -11.29 -2.35
C PHE A 104 15.94 -10.35 -2.80
N GLY A 105 15.71 -9.04 -2.81
CA GLY A 105 16.76 -8.05 -3.08
C GLY A 105 17.89 -8.09 -2.07
N LEU A 106 17.59 -8.34 -0.79
CA LEU A 106 18.61 -8.53 0.25
C LEU A 106 19.44 -9.81 -0.01
N ILE A 107 18.77 -10.92 -0.34
CA ILE A 107 19.47 -12.17 -0.68
C ILE A 107 20.38 -11.95 -1.88
N ASP A 108 19.88 -11.31 -2.93
CA ASP A 108 20.63 -10.99 -4.14
C ASP A 108 21.85 -10.11 -3.82
N SER A 109 21.68 -9.07 -3.03
CA SER A 109 22.79 -8.20 -2.57
C SER A 109 23.86 -8.95 -1.80
N ILE A 110 23.46 -9.89 -0.94
CA ILE A 110 24.41 -10.74 -0.20
C ILE A 110 25.17 -11.67 -1.15
N LEU A 111 24.48 -12.27 -2.12
CA LEU A 111 25.10 -13.13 -3.11
C LEU A 111 26.11 -12.36 -3.97
N LEU A 112 25.74 -11.18 -4.47
CA LEU A 112 26.64 -10.32 -5.25
C LEU A 112 27.88 -9.90 -4.46
N PHE A 113 27.72 -9.61 -3.15
CA PHE A 113 28.85 -9.30 -2.29
C PHE A 113 29.84 -10.47 -2.17
N PHE A 114 29.37 -11.70 -1.97
CA PHE A 114 30.23 -12.87 -1.87
C PHE A 114 30.82 -13.34 -3.22
N LEU A 115 30.19 -12.96 -4.32
CA LEU A 115 30.70 -13.25 -5.67
C LEU A 115 31.65 -12.18 -6.20
N ASP A 116 31.91 -11.12 -5.42
CA ASP A 116 32.73 -9.96 -5.81
C ASP A 116 32.22 -9.23 -7.06
N GLU A 117 30.88 -9.26 -7.28
CA GLU A 117 30.19 -8.67 -8.44
C GLU A 117 29.47 -7.36 -8.05
N MET A 118 29.97 -6.66 -7.02
CA MET A 118 29.37 -5.39 -6.56
C MET A 118 29.66 -4.21 -7.50
N ASP A 119 30.52 -4.36 -8.49
CA ASP A 119 30.90 -3.30 -9.46
C ASP A 119 29.76 -2.87 -10.38
N ILE A 120 28.60 -3.56 -10.34
CA ILE A 120 27.38 -3.17 -11.05
C ILE A 120 26.93 -1.74 -10.68
N LEU A 121 27.30 -1.27 -9.49
CA LEU A 121 27.00 0.07 -8.98
C LEU A 121 28.15 1.07 -9.19
N GLU A 122 28.86 0.97 -10.30
CA GLU A 122 29.91 1.92 -10.63
C GLU A 122 29.37 3.36 -10.70
N GLY A 123 29.86 4.19 -9.81
CA GLY A 123 29.63 5.62 -9.78
C GLY A 123 28.91 6.10 -8.51
N TRP A 124 29.54 7.07 -7.86
CA TRP A 124 29.01 7.73 -6.66
C TRP A 124 27.59 8.33 -6.88
N TRP A 125 27.21 8.65 -8.10
CA TRP A 125 25.88 9.12 -8.49
C TRP A 125 24.80 8.09 -8.22
N VAL A 126 25.07 6.81 -8.43
CA VAL A 126 24.12 5.72 -8.17
C VAL A 126 23.87 5.62 -6.67
N LEU A 127 24.94 5.72 -5.87
CA LEU A 127 24.84 5.71 -4.41
C LEU A 127 24.06 6.92 -3.88
N LEU A 128 24.29 8.11 -4.44
CA LEU A 128 23.51 9.30 -4.10
C LEU A 128 22.04 9.14 -4.47
N PHE A 129 21.75 8.63 -5.67
CA PHE A 129 20.38 8.41 -6.10
C PHE A 129 19.67 7.39 -5.22
N LEU A 130 20.29 6.25 -4.95
CA LEU A 130 19.73 5.21 -4.08
C LEU A 130 19.57 5.71 -2.63
N GLY A 131 20.54 6.44 -2.12
CA GLY A 131 20.46 7.07 -0.79
C GLY A 131 19.33 8.08 -0.70
N ALA A 132 19.20 8.96 -1.69
CA ALA A 132 18.11 9.93 -1.76
C ALA A 132 16.75 9.22 -1.87
N TYR A 133 16.61 8.24 -2.78
CA TYR A 133 15.39 7.46 -2.95
C TYR A 133 14.97 6.75 -1.67
N ASN A 134 15.91 6.08 -1.00
CA ASN A 134 15.66 5.40 0.27
C ASN A 134 15.25 6.40 1.37
N THR A 135 15.93 7.55 1.45
CA THR A 135 15.60 8.59 2.42
C THR A 135 14.19 9.13 2.20
N PHE A 136 13.84 9.52 0.97
CA PHE A 136 12.50 9.99 0.64
C PHE A 136 11.43 8.93 0.90
N GLY A 137 11.69 7.66 0.54
CA GLY A 137 10.77 6.54 0.79
C GLY A 137 10.49 6.34 2.27
N ASN A 138 11.51 6.43 3.12
CA ASN A 138 11.36 6.30 4.57
C ASN A 138 10.63 7.49 5.22
N PHE A 139 10.69 8.68 4.63
CA PHE A 139 9.96 9.84 5.12
C PHE A 139 8.51 9.92 4.63
N ALA A 140 8.15 9.22 3.55
CA ALA A 140 6.81 9.27 2.98
C ALA A 140 5.69 8.99 3.99
N PRO A 141 5.74 7.95 4.85
CA PRO A 141 4.70 7.68 5.85
C PRO A 141 4.51 8.84 6.84
N PHE A 142 5.61 9.50 7.24
CA PHE A 142 5.53 10.64 8.15
C PHE A 142 4.91 11.87 7.48
N PHE A 143 5.21 12.07 6.21
CA PHE A 143 4.60 13.12 5.41
C PHE A 143 3.10 12.87 5.24
N GLU A 144 2.68 11.65 4.96
CA GLU A 144 1.28 11.26 4.84
C GLU A 144 0.52 11.49 6.15
N ILE A 145 1.04 10.99 7.27
CA ILE A 145 0.43 11.16 8.59
C ILE A 145 0.37 12.64 8.96
N GLY A 146 1.46 13.39 8.77
CA GLY A 146 1.49 14.82 9.05
C GLY A 146 0.46 15.60 8.22
N THR A 147 0.30 15.25 6.95
CA THR A 147 -0.69 15.86 6.06
C THR A 147 -2.11 15.52 6.52
N SER A 148 -2.38 14.26 6.90
CA SER A 148 -3.67 13.85 7.45
C SER A 148 -4.03 14.64 8.69
N LEU A 149 -3.10 14.78 9.63
CA LEU A 149 -3.32 15.55 10.87
C LEU A 149 -3.66 17.03 10.60
N ILE A 150 -3.05 17.62 9.58
CA ILE A 150 -3.37 19.01 9.17
C ILE A 150 -4.79 19.07 8.58
N ILE A 151 -5.16 18.12 7.72
CA ILE A 151 -6.47 18.03 7.06
C ILE A 151 -7.58 17.81 8.10
N ASP A 152 -7.30 16.99 9.11
CA ASP A 152 -8.24 16.68 10.21
C ASP A 152 -8.32 17.79 11.28
N GLY A 153 -7.53 18.87 11.11
CA GLY A 153 -7.53 20.00 12.03
C GLY A 153 -6.81 19.73 13.37
N LEU A 154 -5.93 18.73 13.40
CA LEU A 154 -5.16 18.30 14.57
C LEU A 154 -3.64 18.52 14.41
N PRO A 155 -3.18 19.72 13.96
CA PRO A 155 -1.75 19.95 13.70
C PRO A 155 -0.87 19.80 14.96
N GLY A 156 -1.43 19.97 16.17
CA GLY A 156 -0.72 19.78 17.42
C GLY A 156 -0.26 18.35 17.65
N GLU A 157 -0.98 17.37 17.13
CA GLU A 157 -0.63 15.96 17.22
C GLU A 157 0.60 15.60 16.34
N ALA A 158 1.02 16.47 15.43
CA ALA A 158 2.24 16.29 14.66
C ALA A 158 3.51 16.18 15.52
N LEU A 159 3.47 16.68 16.77
CA LEU A 159 4.54 16.50 17.75
C LEU A 159 4.74 15.02 18.15
N LEU A 160 3.74 14.17 17.92
CA LEU A 160 3.81 12.73 18.18
C LEU A 160 4.44 11.94 17.02
N LEU A 161 4.67 12.56 15.85
CA LEU A 161 5.29 11.89 14.70
C LEU A 161 6.62 11.19 15.03
N PRO A 162 7.55 11.79 15.81
CA PRO A 162 8.78 11.09 16.20
C PRO A 162 8.54 9.83 17.03
N LEU A 163 7.48 9.81 17.88
CA LEU A 163 7.11 8.63 18.66
C LEU A 163 6.47 7.55 17.77
N MET A 164 5.77 7.94 16.73
CA MET A 164 5.20 7.01 15.76
C MET A 164 6.29 6.25 14.99
N MET A 165 7.49 6.83 14.82
CA MET A 165 8.63 6.14 14.22
C MET A 165 8.95 4.81 14.93
N PHE A 166 8.88 4.77 16.26
CA PHE A 166 9.14 3.56 17.03
C PHE A 166 8.05 2.49 16.91
N ASN A 167 6.90 2.82 16.37
CA ASN A 167 5.82 1.87 16.12
C ASN A 167 5.81 1.31 14.71
N PHE A 168 6.60 1.87 13.80
CA PHE A 168 6.74 1.39 12.42
C PHE A 168 7.90 0.41 12.24
N PHE A 169 8.86 0.41 13.16
CA PHE A 169 9.99 -0.51 13.23
C PHE A 169 9.84 -1.46 14.41
#